data_6dd156fe5a3379f74591fc77b55dd23c
#
_entry.id   6dd156fe5a3379f74591fc77b55dd23c
#
_cell.length_a   1.000
_cell.length_b   1.000
_cell.length_c   1.000
_cell.angle_alpha   90.00
_cell.angle_beta   90.00
_cell.angle_gamma   90.00
#
_symmetry.space_group_name_H-M   'P 1'
#
loop_
_entity.id
_entity.type
_entity.pdbx_description
1 polymer ?
#
loop_
_entity_poly.entity_id
_entity_poly.type
_entity_poly.pdbx_seq_one_letter_code
_entity_poly.pdbx_strand_id
1 'polypeptide(L)' 'MTPLGQVVHCDPDILGGTPVFVGTRVPVQSLFDYLEGGDTLDEFLHQFPSVKREQAIAALDLARESLLASARPS' A
#
# COMPACT_ATOMS: atom_id res chain seq x y z
N MET A 1 -8.11 10.43 -9.52
CA MET A 1 -7.39 10.32 -8.23
C MET A 1 -8.11 9.34 -7.33
N THR A 2 -7.38 8.41 -6.73
CA THR A 2 -7.97 7.41 -5.82
C THR A 2 -7.94 7.95 -4.40
N PRO A 3 -9.09 8.08 -3.72
CA PRO A 3 -9.09 8.54 -2.33
C PRO A 3 -8.36 7.56 -1.42
N LEU A 4 -7.56 8.08 -0.50
CA LEU A 4 -6.80 7.27 0.45
C LEU A 4 -7.68 6.27 1.20
N GLY A 5 -8.88 6.70 1.62
CA GLY A 5 -9.81 5.87 2.38
C GLY A 5 -10.38 4.69 1.61
N GLN A 6 -10.19 4.64 0.29
CA GLN A 6 -10.59 3.50 -0.54
C GLN A 6 -9.46 2.48 -0.71
N VAL A 7 -8.25 2.85 -0.32
CA VAL A 7 -7.09 1.99 -0.48
C VAL A 7 -6.60 1.48 0.88
N VAL A 8 -6.55 2.37 1.86
CA VAL A 8 -5.94 2.12 3.17
C VAL A 8 -6.99 2.24 4.26
N HIS A 9 -6.96 1.30 5.19
CA HIS A 9 -7.86 1.27 6.35
C HIS A 9 -7.03 1.08 7.61
N CYS A 10 -7.32 1.87 8.65
CA CYS A 10 -6.71 1.73 9.97
C CYS A 10 -7.82 1.40 10.97
N ASP A 11 -7.71 0.25 11.61
CA ASP A 11 -8.67 -0.19 12.62
C ASP A 11 -7.89 -0.65 13.85
N PRO A 12 -8.18 -0.10 15.04
CA PRO A 12 -7.45 -0.51 16.26
C PRO A 12 -7.53 -2.01 16.53
N ASP A 13 -8.57 -2.68 16.04
CA ASP A 13 -8.74 -4.12 16.21
C ASP A 13 -7.97 -4.95 15.18
N ILE A 14 -7.37 -4.29 14.17
CA ILE A 14 -6.57 -4.95 13.15
C ILE A 14 -5.12 -4.50 13.32
N LEU A 15 -4.27 -5.41 13.79
CA LEU A 15 -2.83 -5.17 13.94
C LEU A 15 -2.51 -3.87 14.70
N GLY A 16 -3.34 -3.54 15.70
CA GLY A 16 -3.11 -2.37 16.54
C GLY A 16 -3.25 -1.03 15.83
N GLY A 17 -4.01 -0.98 14.73
CA GLY A 17 -4.22 0.25 13.97
C GLY A 17 -3.24 0.44 12.82
N THR A 18 -2.41 -0.56 12.54
CA THR A 18 -1.50 -0.51 11.38
C THR A 18 -2.32 -0.35 10.09
N PRO A 19 -1.91 0.56 9.17
CA PRO A 19 -2.60 0.70 7.89
C PRO A 19 -2.57 -0.60 7.10
N VAL A 20 -3.75 -1.06 6.69
CA VAL A 20 -3.91 -2.27 5.88
C VAL A 20 -4.68 -1.93 4.61
N PHE A 21 -4.56 -2.79 3.59
CA PHE A 21 -5.39 -2.65 2.40
C PHE A 21 -6.85 -2.88 2.76
N VAL A 22 -7.74 -2.04 2.21
CA VAL A 22 -9.18 -2.12 2.48
C VAL A 22 -9.69 -3.53 2.21
N GLY A 23 -10.46 -4.06 3.16
CA GLY A 23 -11.04 -5.41 3.06
C GLY A 23 -10.06 -6.53 3.35
N THR A 24 -8.85 -6.22 3.80
CA THR A 24 -7.85 -7.22 4.11
C THR A 24 -7.21 -6.94 5.47
N ARG A 25 -6.38 -7.87 5.93
CA ARG A 25 -5.50 -7.66 7.09
C ARG A 25 -4.05 -7.50 6.67
N VAL A 26 -3.80 -7.26 5.39
CA VAL A 26 -2.44 -7.15 4.86
C VAL A 26 -1.93 -5.73 5.06
N PRO A 27 -0.85 -5.54 5.82
CA PRO A 27 -0.29 -4.20 6.00
C PRO A 27 0.20 -3.63 4.69
N VAL A 28 -0.08 -2.35 4.45
CA VAL A 28 0.42 -1.66 3.25
C VAL A 28 1.96 -1.66 3.25
N GLN A 29 2.57 -1.61 4.43
CA GLN A 29 4.02 -1.69 4.59
C GLN A 29 4.61 -2.93 3.90
N SER A 30 3.89 -4.05 3.93
CA SER A 30 4.37 -5.30 3.32
C SER A 30 4.62 -5.17 1.83
N LEU A 31 3.82 -4.37 1.12
CA LEU A 31 4.05 -4.11 -0.30
C LEU A 31 5.41 -3.47 -0.53
N PHE A 32 5.72 -2.44 0.26
CA PHE A 32 6.98 -1.73 0.11
C PHE A 32 8.17 -2.61 0.54
N ASP A 33 7.99 -3.41 1.59
CA ASP A 33 9.03 -4.34 2.04
C ASP A 33 9.39 -5.34 0.94
N TYR A 34 8.39 -5.87 0.24
CA TYR A 34 8.63 -6.81 -0.85
C TYR A 34 9.40 -6.15 -2.00
N LEU A 35 8.95 -4.96 -2.40
CA LEU A 35 9.60 -4.25 -3.50
C LEU A 35 11.01 -3.82 -3.14
N GLU A 36 11.23 -3.36 -1.91
CA GLU A 36 12.56 -2.97 -1.45
C GLU A 36 13.49 -4.17 -1.32
N GLY A 37 12.92 -5.34 -1.05
CA GLY A 37 13.68 -6.58 -0.98
C GLY A 37 14.00 -7.20 -2.33
N GLY A 38 13.55 -6.59 -3.43
CA GLY A 38 13.83 -7.07 -4.78
C GLY A 38 12.73 -7.96 -5.37
N ASP A 39 11.62 -8.14 -4.65
CA ASP A 39 10.51 -8.92 -5.18
C ASP A 39 9.68 -8.08 -6.15
N THR A 40 8.97 -8.75 -7.04
CA THR A 40 8.10 -8.06 -7.99
C THR A 40 6.71 -7.84 -7.39
N LEU A 41 5.95 -6.92 -8.00
CA LEU A 41 4.56 -6.72 -7.62
C LEU A 41 3.76 -8.01 -7.78
N ASP A 42 4.01 -8.76 -8.85
CA ASP A 42 3.31 -10.03 -9.08
C ASP A 42 3.60 -11.05 -7.97
N GLU A 43 4.82 -11.10 -7.48
CA GLU A 43 5.19 -11.97 -6.36
C GLU A 43 4.46 -11.57 -5.09
N PHE A 44 4.37 -10.26 -4.82
CA PHE A 44 3.61 -9.76 -3.68
C PHE A 44 2.13 -10.19 -3.77
N LEU A 45 1.52 -9.98 -4.93
CA LEU A 45 0.11 -10.32 -5.13
C LEU A 45 -0.13 -11.82 -5.04
N HIS A 46 0.85 -12.62 -5.44
CA HIS A 46 0.76 -14.07 -5.32
C HIS A 46 0.77 -14.51 -3.85
N GLN A 47 1.59 -13.87 -3.02
CA GLN A 47 1.68 -14.18 -1.60
C GLN A 47 0.48 -13.66 -0.80
N PHE A 48 -0.12 -12.57 -1.26
CA PHE A 48 -1.26 -11.96 -0.57
C PHE A 48 -2.46 -11.85 -1.52
N PRO A 49 -3.11 -12.99 -1.83
CA PRO A 49 -4.18 -13.00 -2.83
C PRO A 49 -5.42 -12.20 -2.45
N SER A 50 -5.56 -11.81 -1.19
CA SER A 50 -6.67 -10.94 -0.78
C SER A 50 -6.48 -9.49 -1.23
N VAL A 51 -5.27 -9.11 -1.60
CA VAL A 51 -4.99 -7.77 -2.13
C VAL A 51 -5.16 -7.80 -3.64
N LYS A 52 -5.94 -6.87 -4.17
CA LYS A 52 -6.13 -6.74 -5.62
C LYS A 52 -5.02 -5.90 -6.23
N ARG A 53 -4.68 -6.19 -7.49
CA ARG A 53 -3.64 -5.44 -8.20
C ARG A 53 -3.94 -3.94 -8.19
N GLU A 54 -5.20 -3.57 -8.38
CA GLU A 54 -5.63 -2.17 -8.37
C GLU A 54 -5.32 -1.48 -7.04
N GLN A 55 -5.49 -2.20 -5.94
CA GLN A 55 -5.19 -1.66 -4.61
C GLN A 55 -3.69 -1.42 -4.45
N ALA A 56 -2.87 -2.36 -4.89
CA ALA A 56 -1.42 -2.22 -4.80
C ALA A 56 -0.93 -1.06 -5.66
N ILE A 57 -1.43 -0.95 -6.90
CA ILE A 57 -1.06 0.14 -7.80
C ILE A 57 -1.51 1.48 -7.22
N ALA A 58 -2.73 1.54 -6.67
CA ALA A 58 -3.23 2.77 -6.05
C ALA A 58 -2.37 3.20 -4.86
N ALA A 59 -1.90 2.25 -4.06
CA ALA A 59 -1.00 2.55 -2.95
C ALA A 59 0.34 3.12 -3.45
N LEU A 60 0.87 2.56 -4.53
CA LEU A 60 2.11 3.06 -5.14
C LEU A 60 1.90 4.47 -5.70
N ASP A 61 0.76 4.72 -6.35
CA ASP A 61 0.43 6.04 -6.87
C ASP A 61 0.32 7.10 -5.75
N LEU A 62 -0.32 6.74 -4.65
CA LEU A 62 -0.45 7.64 -3.50
C LEU A 62 0.91 7.95 -2.90
N ALA A 63 1.78 6.95 -2.79
CA ALA A 63 3.13 7.14 -2.30
C ALA A 63 3.94 8.04 -3.24
N ARG A 64 3.79 7.84 -4.55
CA ARG A 64 4.45 8.65 -5.55
C ARG A 64 3.99 10.11 -5.46
N GLU A 65 2.69 10.33 -5.39
CA GLU A 65 2.13 11.68 -5.28
C GLU A 65 2.63 12.38 -4.01
N SER A 66 2.66 11.65 -2.88
CA SER A 66 3.14 12.19 -1.62
C SER A 66 4.60 12.60 -1.71
N LEU A 67 5.42 11.76 -2.31
CA LEU A 67 6.85 12.05 -2.47
C LEU A 67 7.07 13.26 -3.36
N LEU A 68 6.39 13.32 -4.49
CA LEU A 68 6.54 14.43 -5.44
C LEU A 68 6.01 15.74 -4.87
N ALA A 69 4.92 15.68 -4.11
CA ALA A 69 4.37 16.86 -3.46
C ALA A 69 5.30 17.38 -2.36
N SER A 70 6.06 16.50 -1.72
CA SER A 70 7.00 16.88 -0.66
C SER A 70 8.34 17.37 -1.20
N ALA A 71 8.70 16.97 -2.42
CA ALA A 71 9.94 17.40 -3.05
C ALA A 71 9.82 18.84 -3.48
N ARG A 72 10.78 19.67 -3.05
CA ARG A 72 10.76 21.11 -3.36
C ARG A 72 12.09 21.51 -3.96
N PRO A 73 12.08 22.47 -4.93
CA PRO A 73 13.32 23.00 -5.45
C PRO A 73 14.05 23.76 -4.34
N SER A 74 15.35 23.69 -4.38
CA SER A 74 16.21 24.37 -3.41
C SER A 74 16.24 25.87 -3.68
#